data_e7742319d30ffb5105376fda3c4cecaf
#
_entry.id   e7742319d30ffb5105376fda3c4cecaf
#
_cell.length_a   1.000
_cell.length_b   1.000
_cell.length_c   1.000
_cell.angle_alpha   90.00
_cell.angle_beta   90.00
_cell.angle_gamma   90.00
#
_symmetry.space_group_name_H-M   'P 1'
#
loop_
_entity.id
_entity.type
_entity.pdbx_description
1 polymer ?
#
loop_
_entity_poly.entity_id
_entity_poly.type
_entity_poly.pdbx_seq_one_letter_code
_entity_poly.pdbx_strand_id
1 'polypeptide(L)'
;MKGFVDDIEELTVNNDLYRKVLYTGKNLQLVLMTLQPGEEIGEEVHDEHDQFFRIEEGKGKVVIDGQTHAIEDDDAVIVPAGARHNVINSGDQPLRLYTIYGPPEHRDGVVHATKQDEQEEHFDGKTTE
;
A
#
# COMPACT_ATOMS: atom_id res chain seq x y z
N MET A 1 9.63 22.76 -6.88
CA MET A 1 8.94 21.51 -6.56
C MET A 1 7.92 21.18 -7.63
N LYS A 2 7.84 19.90 -8.02
CA LYS A 2 6.88 19.45 -9.04
C LYS A 2 5.58 18.92 -8.43
N GLY A 3 5.63 18.33 -7.27
CA GLY A 3 4.53 17.58 -6.71
C GLY A 3 4.22 16.32 -7.52
N PHE A 4 3.02 15.77 -7.33
CA PHE A 4 2.57 14.60 -8.07
C PHE A 4 1.16 14.86 -8.61
N VAL A 5 0.98 14.71 -9.91
CA VAL A 5 -0.32 14.79 -10.58
C VAL A 5 -0.35 13.75 -11.68
N ASP A 6 -1.22 12.75 -11.55
CA ASP A 6 -1.39 11.72 -12.57
C ASP A 6 -2.74 11.01 -12.37
N ASP A 7 -3.10 10.15 -13.30
CA ASP A 7 -4.29 9.32 -13.20
C ASP A 7 -3.98 8.11 -12.30
N ILE A 8 -4.34 8.23 -11.03
CA ILE A 8 -3.99 7.20 -10.04
C ILE A 8 -4.69 5.87 -10.28
N GLU A 9 -5.91 5.89 -10.80
CA GLU A 9 -6.61 4.66 -11.14
C GLU A 9 -5.86 3.91 -12.24
N GLU A 10 -5.49 4.61 -13.32
CA GLU A 10 -4.76 4.01 -14.43
C GLU A 10 -3.41 3.44 -13.97
N LEU A 11 -2.66 4.21 -13.19
CA LEU A 11 -1.38 3.73 -12.66
C LEU A 11 -1.55 2.49 -11.81
N THR A 12 -2.59 2.43 -11.00
CA THR A 12 -2.83 1.31 -10.09
C THR A 12 -3.25 0.05 -10.83
N VAL A 13 -4.21 0.14 -11.75
CA VAL A 13 -4.71 -1.04 -12.47
C VAL A 13 -3.70 -1.59 -13.47
N ASN A 14 -2.74 -0.79 -13.89
CA ASN A 14 -1.66 -1.22 -14.78
C ASN A 14 -0.38 -1.62 -14.04
N ASN A 15 -0.37 -1.57 -12.72
CA ASN A 15 0.79 -1.97 -11.93
C ASN A 15 0.78 -3.48 -11.67
N ASP A 16 1.89 -4.15 -11.99
CA ASP A 16 2.10 -5.57 -11.69
C ASP A 16 3.19 -5.80 -10.64
N LEU A 17 3.78 -4.74 -10.11
CA LEU A 17 4.81 -4.85 -9.08
C LEU A 17 4.18 -5.01 -7.70
N TYR A 18 4.82 -5.81 -6.85
CA TYR A 18 4.35 -6.00 -5.48
C TYR A 18 4.30 -4.65 -4.74
N ARG A 19 5.37 -3.85 -4.85
CA ARG A 19 5.44 -2.51 -4.23
C ARG A 19 6.19 -1.55 -5.13
N LYS A 20 5.64 -0.36 -5.32
CA LYS A 20 6.32 0.72 -6.03
C LYS A 20 5.99 2.05 -5.38
N VAL A 21 6.99 2.66 -4.75
CA VAL A 21 6.85 4.01 -4.20
C VAL A 21 6.79 4.99 -5.36
N LEU A 22 5.68 5.73 -5.47
CA LEU A 22 5.49 6.72 -6.53
C LEU A 22 5.98 8.10 -6.15
N TYR A 23 5.69 8.52 -4.93
CA TYR A 23 6.02 9.87 -4.48
C TYR A 23 6.15 9.90 -2.96
N THR A 24 7.21 10.54 -2.49
CA THR A 24 7.49 10.71 -1.07
C THR A 24 7.57 12.20 -0.75
N GLY A 25 6.59 12.71 -0.02
CA GLY A 25 6.62 14.04 0.57
C GLY A 25 7.20 13.98 1.99
N LYS A 26 7.19 15.10 2.69
CA LYS A 26 7.64 15.14 4.09
C LYS A 26 6.69 14.41 5.02
N ASN A 27 5.37 14.51 4.75
CA ASN A 27 4.33 14.01 5.67
C ASN A 27 3.37 13.05 4.99
N LEU A 28 3.64 12.63 3.76
CA LEU A 28 2.75 11.80 2.97
C LEU A 28 3.55 11.01 1.96
N GLN A 29 3.19 9.74 1.75
CA GLN A 29 3.83 8.90 0.75
C GLN A 29 2.79 8.08 0.00
N LEU A 30 2.89 8.07 -1.32
CA LEU A 30 1.99 7.32 -2.21
C LEU A 30 2.71 6.10 -2.77
N VAL A 31 2.09 4.93 -2.62
CA VAL A 31 2.67 3.64 -2.98
C VAL A 31 1.66 2.80 -3.74
N LEU A 32 2.08 2.20 -4.86
CA LEU A 32 1.29 1.18 -5.55
C LEU A 32 1.63 -0.20 -5.04
N MET A 33 0.63 -1.07 -4.93
CA MET A 33 0.83 -2.48 -4.60
C MET A 33 -0.10 -3.38 -5.40
N THR A 34 0.43 -4.54 -5.78
CA THR A 34 -0.35 -5.61 -6.39
C THR A 34 -0.05 -6.90 -5.66
N LEU A 35 -1.09 -7.54 -5.14
CA LEU A 35 -0.99 -8.84 -4.49
C LEU A 35 -1.55 -9.91 -5.44
N GLN A 36 -0.78 -10.96 -5.67
CA GLN A 36 -1.26 -12.09 -6.44
C GLN A 36 -2.22 -12.94 -5.59
N PRO A 37 -3.09 -13.78 -6.20
CA PRO A 37 -3.97 -14.63 -5.42
C PRO A 37 -3.21 -15.42 -4.35
N GLY A 38 -3.72 -15.39 -3.12
CA GLY A 38 -3.12 -16.06 -1.97
C GLY A 38 -2.02 -15.26 -1.27
N GLU A 39 -1.55 -14.17 -1.85
CA GLU A 39 -0.54 -13.33 -1.18
C GLU A 39 -1.17 -12.40 -0.15
N GLU A 40 -0.36 -12.01 0.81
CA GLU A 40 -0.74 -11.03 1.82
C GLU A 40 0.42 -10.09 2.08
N ILE A 41 0.12 -8.90 2.57
CA ILE A 41 1.17 -7.96 2.95
C ILE A 41 1.92 -8.51 4.17
N GLY A 42 1.21 -9.12 5.10
CA GLY A 42 1.72 -9.59 6.37
C GLY A 42 1.18 -8.73 7.51
N GLU A 43 1.15 -9.30 8.70
CA GLU A 43 0.67 -8.59 9.86
C GLU A 43 1.67 -7.51 10.28
N GLU A 44 1.21 -6.27 10.37
CA GLU A 44 2.04 -5.11 10.70
C GLU A 44 1.37 -4.22 11.73
N VAL A 45 2.21 -3.50 12.49
CA VAL A 45 1.79 -2.40 13.35
C VAL A 45 2.68 -1.21 13.04
N HIS A 46 2.07 -0.08 12.68
CA HIS A 46 2.79 1.16 12.46
C HIS A 46 2.38 2.14 13.57
N ASP A 47 3.25 2.33 14.56
CA ASP A 47 2.91 3.16 15.72
C ASP A 47 2.87 4.65 15.39
N GLU A 48 3.54 5.07 14.32
CA GLU A 48 3.72 6.47 13.97
C GLU A 48 3.06 6.88 12.64
N HIS A 49 2.39 5.94 11.96
CA HIS A 49 1.78 6.22 10.66
C HIS A 49 0.30 5.89 10.69
N ASP A 50 -0.50 6.80 10.18
CA ASP A 50 -1.82 6.44 9.67
C ASP A 50 -1.63 5.93 8.25
N GLN A 51 -2.47 5.00 7.83
CA GLN A 51 -2.38 4.41 6.51
C GLN A 51 -3.74 4.34 5.86
N PHE A 52 -3.80 4.79 4.61
CA PHE A 52 -4.99 4.73 3.77
C PHE A 52 -4.76 3.73 2.66
N PHE A 53 -5.75 2.88 2.37
CA PHE A 53 -5.76 2.00 1.21
C PHE A 53 -6.98 2.30 0.35
N ARG A 54 -6.79 2.33 -0.96
CA ARG A 54 -7.89 2.31 -1.92
C ARG A 54 -7.75 1.08 -2.79
N ILE A 55 -8.80 0.26 -2.86
CA ILE A 55 -8.84 -0.90 -3.75
C ILE A 55 -9.37 -0.45 -5.09
N GLU A 56 -8.55 -0.57 -6.14
CA GLU A 56 -8.94 -0.22 -7.50
C GLU A 56 -9.46 -1.43 -8.27
N GLU A 57 -8.93 -2.63 -7.98
CA GLU A 57 -9.30 -3.84 -8.71
C GLU A 57 -9.08 -5.07 -7.85
N GLY A 58 -10.09 -5.95 -7.81
CA GLY A 58 -9.97 -7.24 -7.15
C GLY A 58 -10.77 -7.32 -5.86
N LYS A 59 -10.63 -8.45 -5.17
CA LYS A 59 -11.32 -8.77 -3.92
C LYS A 59 -10.35 -9.33 -2.92
N GLY A 60 -10.55 -9.01 -1.67
CA GLY A 60 -9.70 -9.52 -0.61
C GLY A 60 -10.30 -9.30 0.75
N LYS A 61 -9.43 -9.29 1.74
CA LYS A 61 -9.78 -9.06 3.15
C LYS A 61 -8.79 -8.12 3.78
N VAL A 62 -9.28 -7.28 4.68
CA VAL A 62 -8.42 -6.53 5.59
C VAL A 62 -8.76 -6.94 7.01
N VAL A 63 -7.72 -7.17 7.80
CA VAL A 63 -7.86 -7.46 9.23
C VAL A 63 -7.33 -6.26 10.00
N ILE A 64 -8.14 -5.70 10.89
CA ILE A 64 -7.76 -4.55 11.72
C ILE A 64 -8.11 -4.90 13.17
N ASP A 65 -7.10 -4.97 14.03
CA ASP A 65 -7.24 -5.32 15.44
C ASP A 65 -8.14 -6.55 15.65
N GLY A 66 -7.88 -7.60 14.86
CA GLY A 66 -8.59 -8.88 14.95
C GLY A 66 -9.94 -8.93 14.26
N GLN A 67 -10.42 -7.82 13.68
CA GLN A 67 -11.68 -7.80 12.94
C GLN A 67 -11.39 -7.90 11.44
N THR A 68 -12.06 -8.85 10.78
CA THR A 68 -11.90 -9.11 9.36
C THR A 68 -13.02 -8.47 8.57
N HIS A 69 -12.65 -7.72 7.53
CA HIS A 69 -13.58 -7.07 6.61
C HIS A 69 -13.31 -7.53 5.19
N ALA A 70 -14.37 -7.88 4.45
CA ALA A 70 -14.24 -8.11 3.01
C ALA A 70 -14.03 -6.76 2.30
N ILE A 71 -13.15 -6.75 1.32
CA ILE A 71 -12.87 -5.55 0.52
C ILE A 71 -12.93 -5.91 -0.96
N GLU A 72 -13.32 -4.94 -1.78
CA GLU A 72 -13.41 -5.07 -3.23
C GLU A 72 -13.24 -3.71 -3.91
N ASP A 73 -13.36 -3.69 -5.24
CA ASP A 73 -13.24 -2.47 -6.05
C ASP A 73 -13.94 -1.28 -5.40
N ASP A 74 -13.27 -0.15 -5.38
CA ASP A 74 -13.76 1.13 -4.88
C ASP A 74 -13.83 1.26 -3.35
N ASP A 75 -13.47 0.23 -2.60
CA ASP A 75 -13.42 0.33 -1.15
C ASP A 75 -12.21 1.15 -0.69
N ALA A 76 -12.44 1.92 0.35
CA ALA A 76 -11.39 2.65 1.06
C ALA A 76 -11.21 2.05 2.45
N VAL A 77 -9.97 1.99 2.91
CA VAL A 77 -9.63 1.49 4.25
C VAL A 77 -8.71 2.50 4.92
N ILE A 78 -9.00 2.84 6.15
CA ILE A 78 -8.10 3.64 6.98
C ILE A 78 -7.68 2.80 8.17
N VAL A 79 -6.37 2.62 8.32
CA VAL A 79 -5.77 1.97 9.48
C VAL A 79 -5.09 3.03 10.31
N PRO A 80 -5.63 3.34 11.51
CA PRO A 80 -5.00 4.35 12.37
C PRO A 80 -3.67 3.84 12.94
N ALA A 81 -2.80 4.77 13.25
CA ALA A 81 -1.51 4.46 13.90
C ALA A 81 -1.75 3.60 15.15
N GLY A 82 -0.93 2.57 15.31
CA GLY A 82 -1.01 1.64 16.44
C GLY A 82 -1.91 0.43 16.21
N ALA A 83 -2.76 0.43 15.20
CA ALA A 83 -3.63 -0.72 14.93
C ALA A 83 -2.85 -1.84 14.22
N ARG A 84 -3.06 -3.07 14.70
CA ARG A 84 -2.51 -4.27 14.07
C ARG A 84 -3.34 -4.60 12.85
N HIS A 85 -2.69 -4.80 11.70
CA HIS A 85 -3.44 -4.98 10.46
C HIS A 85 -2.73 -5.87 9.44
N ASN A 86 -3.50 -6.41 8.51
CA ASN A 86 -3.02 -7.18 7.36
C ASN A 86 -4.00 -7.03 6.21
N VAL A 87 -3.48 -7.05 4.99
CA VAL A 87 -4.28 -7.08 3.75
C VAL A 87 -3.96 -8.39 3.05
N ILE A 88 -5.01 -9.13 2.69
CA ILE A 88 -4.90 -10.48 2.14
C ILE A 88 -5.68 -10.54 0.82
N ASN A 89 -5.04 -11.05 -0.24
CA ASN A 89 -5.75 -11.37 -1.46
C ASN A 89 -6.38 -12.76 -1.30
N SER A 90 -7.66 -12.79 -0.98
CA SER A 90 -8.44 -14.03 -0.83
C SER A 90 -9.23 -14.38 -2.10
N GLY A 91 -9.07 -13.60 -3.17
CA GLY A 91 -9.72 -13.85 -4.46
C GLY A 91 -8.87 -14.69 -5.39
N ASP A 92 -9.34 -14.80 -6.63
CA ASP A 92 -8.68 -15.57 -7.69
C ASP A 92 -8.05 -14.69 -8.78
N GLN A 93 -8.07 -13.37 -8.58
CA GLN A 93 -7.48 -12.39 -9.48
C GLN A 93 -6.51 -11.49 -8.69
N PRO A 94 -5.59 -10.79 -9.38
CA PRO A 94 -4.74 -9.84 -8.70
C PRO A 94 -5.54 -8.78 -7.94
N LEU A 95 -5.08 -8.44 -6.75
CA LEU A 95 -5.64 -7.36 -5.94
C LEU A 95 -4.74 -6.15 -6.12
N ARG A 96 -5.27 -5.12 -6.79
CA ARG A 96 -4.52 -3.90 -7.12
C ARG A 96 -5.01 -2.73 -6.31
N LEU A 97 -4.08 -2.10 -5.61
CA LEU A 97 -4.41 -1.03 -4.68
C LEU A 97 -3.32 0.04 -4.69
N TYR A 98 -3.66 1.22 -4.23
CA TYR A 98 -2.64 2.16 -3.79
C TYR A 98 -2.83 2.43 -2.32
N THR A 99 -1.74 2.81 -1.67
CA THR A 99 -1.75 3.10 -0.25
C THR A 99 -1.02 4.41 0.00
N ILE A 100 -1.45 5.12 1.04
CA ILE A 100 -0.87 6.39 1.44
C ILE A 100 -0.49 6.28 2.91
N TYR A 101 0.78 6.55 3.20
CA TYR A 101 1.29 6.63 4.56
C TYR A 101 1.44 8.09 4.98
N GLY A 102 1.04 8.41 6.17
CA GLY A 102 1.26 9.71 6.77
C GLY A 102 1.79 9.59 8.19
N PRO A 103 3.07 9.89 8.42
CA PRO A 103 4.17 10.24 7.52
C PRO A 103 4.70 9.06 6.69
N PRO A 104 5.70 9.27 5.81
CA PRO A 104 6.25 8.21 4.97
C PRO A 104 6.77 7.02 5.76
N GLU A 105 6.61 5.82 5.21
CA GLU A 105 7.08 4.58 5.81
C GLU A 105 8.34 4.04 5.11
N HIS A 106 8.35 4.10 3.78
CA HIS A 106 9.40 3.50 2.96
C HIS A 106 10.41 4.55 2.51
N ARG A 107 11.62 4.09 2.19
CA ARG A 107 12.60 4.95 1.54
C ARG A 107 12.09 5.34 0.14
N ASP A 108 12.35 6.56 -0.28
CA ASP A 108 11.93 7.03 -1.60
C ASP A 108 12.51 6.16 -2.70
N GLY A 109 11.70 5.90 -3.74
CA GLY A 109 12.11 5.14 -4.90
C GLY A 109 12.15 3.62 -4.73
N VAL A 110 11.72 3.09 -3.60
CA VAL A 110 11.67 1.63 -3.37
C VAL A 110 10.78 0.96 -4.39
N VAL A 111 11.30 -0.13 -4.99
CA VAL A 111 10.56 -1.00 -5.91
C VAL A 111 10.85 -2.45 -5.54
N HIS A 112 9.79 -3.22 -5.29
CA HIS A 112 9.88 -4.67 -5.11
C HIS A 112 8.99 -5.33 -6.17
N ALA A 113 9.60 -6.07 -7.10
CA ALA A 113 8.85 -6.69 -8.19
C ALA A 113 7.91 -7.78 -7.67
N THR A 114 8.36 -8.56 -6.67
CA THR A 114 7.59 -9.65 -6.07
C THR A 114 7.63 -9.55 -4.54
N LYS A 115 6.74 -10.30 -3.90
CA LYS A 115 6.73 -10.41 -2.43
C LYS A 115 8.07 -10.92 -1.89
N GLN A 116 8.73 -11.86 -2.60
CA GLN A 116 10.01 -12.40 -2.19
C GLN A 116 11.14 -11.36 -2.21
N ASP A 117 11.01 -10.32 -3.01
CA ASP A 117 12.00 -9.25 -3.09
C ASP A 117 11.90 -8.26 -1.95
N GLU A 118 10.88 -8.39 -1.11
CA GLU A 118 10.63 -7.45 -0.02
C GLU A 118 11.80 -7.38 0.95
N GLN A 119 12.26 -6.16 1.21
CA GLN A 119 13.27 -5.83 2.20
C GLN A 119 12.80 -4.64 3.01
N GLU A 120 13.24 -4.56 4.26
CA GLU A 120 12.96 -3.41 5.10
C GLU A 120 13.83 -2.24 4.67
N GLU A 121 13.21 -1.25 4.05
CA GLU A 121 13.86 -0.03 3.58
C GLU A 121 13.01 1.14 4.04
N HIS A 122 13.30 1.60 5.26
CA HIS A 122 12.52 2.63 5.93
C HIS A 122 12.85 4.03 5.45
N PHE A 123 11.88 4.91 5.60
CA PHE A 123 12.03 6.32 5.27
C PHE A 123 13.24 6.93 5.99
N ASP A 124 14.11 7.58 5.22
CA ASP A 124 15.37 8.17 5.71
C ASP A 124 15.34 9.70 5.73
N GLY A 125 14.17 10.29 5.57
CA GLY A 125 13.99 11.74 5.54
C GLY A 125 14.15 12.34 4.15
N LYS A 126 14.55 11.56 3.15
CA LYS A 126 14.70 12.04 1.78
C LYS A 126 13.40 11.93 1.03
N THR A 127 13.01 13.01 0.36
CA THR A 127 11.76 13.07 -0.41
C THR A 127 12.05 12.97 -1.91
N THR A 128 10.98 12.85 -2.70
CA THR A 128 11.08 12.83 -4.15
C THR A 128 11.59 14.17 -4.70
N GLU A 129 11.30 15.25 -4.01
CA GLU A 129 11.75 16.60 -4.44
C GLU A 129 13.19 16.89 -4.06
#